data_7f9b7f17fd6267d0fbbb18544eeafca7
#
_entry.id   7f9b7f17fd6267d0fbbb18544eeafca7
#
_cell.length_a   1.000
_cell.length_b   1.000
_cell.length_c   1.000
_cell.angle_alpha   90.00
_cell.angle_beta   90.00
_cell.angle_gamma   90.00
#
_symmetry.space_group_name_H-M   'P 1'
#
loop_
_entity.id
_entity.type
_entity.pdbx_description
1 polymer ?
#
loop_
_entity_poly.entity_id
_entity_poly.type
_entity_poly.pdbx_seq_one_letter_code
_entity_poly.pdbx_strand_id
1 'polypeptide(L)' 'MSLENAAPEIKLAVDLIMLLEDNHIDPLVALAALEIVRKDLQQKARREKGDAVD' A
#
# COMPACT_ATOMS: atom_id res chain seq x y z
N MET A 1 -16.52 -10.27 -9.00
CA MET A 1 -16.46 -9.83 -7.63
C MET A 1 -16.65 -8.33 -7.55
N SER A 2 -17.46 -7.89 -6.63
CA SER A 2 -17.72 -6.48 -6.49
C SER A 2 -16.66 -5.87 -5.61
N LEU A 3 -16.21 -4.66 -5.95
CA LEU A 3 -15.23 -4.00 -5.13
C LEU A 3 -15.77 -3.73 -3.74
N GLU A 4 -17.07 -3.59 -3.62
CA GLU A 4 -17.64 -3.34 -2.31
C GLU A 4 -17.43 -4.48 -1.36
N ASN A 5 -17.30 -5.69 -1.90
CA ASN A 5 -17.10 -6.85 -1.07
C ASN A 5 -15.63 -7.31 -1.07
N ALA A 6 -14.78 -6.54 -1.66
CA ALA A 6 -13.37 -6.92 -1.70
C ALA A 6 -12.71 -6.62 -0.36
N ALA A 7 -11.65 -7.33 -0.06
CA ALA A 7 -10.90 -7.07 1.16
C ALA A 7 -10.34 -5.65 1.13
N PRO A 8 -10.13 -5.04 2.29
CA PRO A 8 -9.62 -3.66 2.34
C PRO A 8 -8.33 -3.44 1.55
N GLU A 9 -7.43 -4.41 1.59
CA GLU A 9 -6.17 -4.25 0.89
C GLU A 9 -6.37 -4.25 -0.62
N ILE A 10 -7.38 -4.96 -1.11
CA ILE A 10 -7.65 -4.98 -2.53
C ILE A 10 -8.26 -3.66 -2.97
N LYS A 11 -9.16 -3.10 -2.16
CA LYS A 11 -9.74 -1.81 -2.49
C LYS A 11 -8.63 -0.75 -2.53
N LEU A 12 -7.75 -0.79 -1.55
CA LEU A 12 -6.68 0.20 -1.49
C LEU A 12 -5.73 0.03 -2.66
N ALA A 13 -5.43 -1.22 -3.04
CA ALA A 13 -4.53 -1.46 -4.16
C ALA A 13 -5.13 -0.90 -5.46
N VAL A 14 -6.42 -1.10 -5.66
CA VAL A 14 -7.07 -0.58 -6.86
C VAL A 14 -7.01 0.95 -6.86
N ASP A 15 -7.28 1.57 -5.72
CA ASP A 15 -7.23 3.02 -5.61
C ASP A 15 -5.82 3.54 -5.91
N LEU A 16 -4.80 2.84 -5.41
CA LEU A 16 -3.43 3.24 -5.67
C LEU A 16 -3.07 3.11 -7.14
N ILE A 17 -3.52 2.04 -7.78
CA ILE A 17 -3.25 1.85 -9.19
C ILE A 17 -3.87 2.99 -9.99
N MET A 18 -5.11 3.35 -9.67
CA MET A 18 -5.78 4.42 -10.37
C MET A 18 -5.09 5.76 -10.14
N LEU A 19 -4.64 5.99 -8.92
CA LEU A 19 -3.95 7.23 -8.60
C LEU A 19 -2.65 7.33 -9.40
N LEU A 20 -1.90 6.24 -9.47
CA LEU A 20 -0.64 6.23 -10.18
C LEU A 20 -0.86 6.42 -11.69
N GLU A 21 -1.91 5.83 -12.22
CA GLU A 21 -2.21 5.98 -13.64
C GLU A 21 -2.69 7.39 -13.95
N ASP A 22 -3.55 7.94 -13.11
CA ASP A 22 -4.08 9.28 -13.35
C ASP A 22 -2.97 10.33 -13.30
N ASN A 23 -1.94 10.08 -12.54
CA ASN A 23 -0.82 11.02 -12.45
C ASN A 23 0.33 10.67 -13.37
N HIS A 24 0.14 9.68 -14.22
CA HIS A 24 1.14 9.29 -15.22
C HIS A 24 2.49 8.99 -14.56
N ILE A 25 2.48 8.25 -13.48
CA ILE A 25 3.70 7.91 -12.78
C ILE A 25 4.41 6.77 -13.52
N ASP A 26 5.70 6.94 -13.73
CA ASP A 26 6.50 5.90 -14.39
C ASP A 26 6.47 4.64 -13.50
N PRO A 27 6.17 3.49 -14.06
CA PRO A 27 6.08 2.25 -13.26
C PRO A 27 7.32 1.94 -12.46
N LEU A 28 8.50 2.23 -12.98
CA LEU A 28 9.72 1.94 -12.23
C LEU A 28 9.87 2.88 -11.03
N VAL A 29 9.45 4.13 -11.21
CA VAL A 29 9.47 5.08 -10.10
C VAL A 29 8.44 4.66 -9.06
N ALA A 30 7.27 4.23 -9.52
CA ALA A 30 6.23 3.79 -8.60
C ALA A 30 6.68 2.58 -7.80
N LEU A 31 7.35 1.63 -8.44
CA LEU A 31 7.84 0.45 -7.73
C LEU A 31 8.84 0.83 -6.66
N ALA A 32 9.74 1.74 -6.97
CA ALA A 32 10.74 2.19 -5.99
C ALA A 32 10.05 2.90 -4.83
N ALA A 33 9.07 3.74 -5.13
CA ALA A 33 8.34 4.47 -4.10
C ALA A 33 7.57 3.51 -3.21
N LEU A 34 6.94 2.50 -3.80
CA LEU A 34 6.16 1.55 -3.02
C LEU A 34 7.05 0.72 -2.10
N GLU A 35 8.30 0.50 -2.51
CA GLU A 35 9.22 -0.22 -1.65
C GLU A 35 9.50 0.60 -0.39
N ILE A 36 9.63 1.90 -0.53
CA ILE A 36 9.84 2.78 0.62
C ILE A 36 8.60 2.76 1.52
N VAL A 37 7.42 2.82 0.91
CA VAL A 37 6.18 2.79 1.64
C VAL A 37 6.03 1.46 2.38
N ARG A 38 6.42 0.37 1.74
CA ARG A 38 6.32 -0.95 2.35
C ARG A 38 7.12 -1.02 3.64
N LYS A 39 8.34 -0.50 3.59
CA LYS A 39 9.18 -0.53 4.78
C LYS A 39 8.61 0.32 5.90
N ASP A 40 8.04 1.47 5.55
CA ASP A 40 7.43 2.33 6.53
C ASP A 40 6.24 1.64 7.19
N LEU A 41 5.41 0.99 6.39
CA LEU A 41 4.24 0.31 6.90
C LEU A 41 4.61 -0.90 7.74
N GLN A 42 5.70 -1.57 7.40
CA GLN A 42 6.15 -2.69 8.18
C GLN A 42 6.52 -2.25 9.59
N GLN A 43 7.16 -1.11 9.71
CA GLN A 43 7.51 -0.60 11.02
C GLN A 43 6.28 -0.23 11.82
N LYS A 44 5.31 0.39 11.17
CA LYS A 44 4.08 0.78 11.84
C LYS A 44 3.28 -0.43 12.27
N ALA A 45 3.24 -1.45 11.43
CA ALA A 45 2.51 -2.66 11.76
C ALA A 45 3.13 -3.36 12.96
N ARG A 46 4.46 -3.31 13.07
CA ARG A 46 5.11 -3.91 14.21
C ARG A 46 4.72 -3.19 15.47
N ARG A 47 4.64 -1.89 15.43
CA ARG A 47 4.25 -1.14 16.61
C ARG A 47 2.85 -1.48 16.99
N GLU A 48 1.96 -1.59 16.02
CA GLU A 48 0.60 -1.89 16.34
C GLU A 48 0.46 -3.26 16.93
N LYS A 49 1.30 -4.19 16.57
CA LYS A 49 1.20 -5.48 17.08
C LYS A 49 1.82 -5.49 18.41
N GLY A 50 2.07 -4.46 18.99
CA GLY A 50 2.55 -4.40 20.25
C GLY A 50 3.85 -4.56 20.33
N ASP A 51 4.37 -4.12 19.58
CA ASP A 51 5.67 -4.20 19.55
C ASP A 51 6.16 -4.11 20.76
N ALA A 52 5.38 -4.10 21.44
CA ALA A 52 5.79 -4.05 22.63
C ALA A 52 6.63 -5.15 22.70
N VAL A 53 6.58 -5.92 21.96
CA VAL A 53 7.33 -6.92 21.87
C VAL A 53 8.59 -6.61 21.85
N ASP A 54 8.91 -5.67 21.47
CA ASP A 54 10.19 -5.39 21.43
C ASP A 54 10.53 -4.77 22.41
#